data_3c255cf745544e7e43b0a5a576ea9cc1
#
_entry.id   3c255cf745544e7e43b0a5a576ea9cc1
#
_cell.length_a   1.000
_cell.length_b   1.000
_cell.length_c   1.000
_cell.angle_alpha   90.00
_cell.angle_beta   90.00
_cell.angle_gamma   90.00
#
_symmetry.space_group_name_H-M   'P 1'
#
loop_
_entity.id
_entity.type
_entity.pdbx_description
1 polymer ?
#
loop_
_entity_poly.entity_id
_entity_poly.type
_entity_poly.pdbx_seq_one_letter_code
_entity_poly.pdbx_strand_id
1 'polypeptide(L)'
;MLILLLSSSCQKDVNLEAVRLVERAAMPQPTAAGACFVYEDNIYLFGGRDSFSTNHNDLWAYSTTTDTWRKVPTHVPLKARVSASACVVGDCAYIGLGFDGKVQRDSSYLCDFWQYNFKTLKWKRLADFPANTTVKNCLFATEDAIYATYGFNREFTQDIYRYDIQENTWTKLDVSAPCSVPRAMDVVGATCQGRHFVGTGFNHGSLRFWAEWDPDNRQLIPRKKILGAGRNAAVCCATDDYVYLAGGRHYGDTLTTGFFYNSIQRYSPQHDQWEYVGSMPYEAENMVIAYINEQIFIGLGENKEGIIQDKWYRFEE
;
A
#
# COMPACT_ATOMS: atom_id res chain seq x y z
N MET A 1 -3.05 59.07 -5.16
CA MET A 1 -1.80 58.35 -4.80
C MET A 1 -2.21 57.28 -3.82
N LEU A 2 -2.47 56.07 -4.34
CA LEU A 2 -3.00 54.92 -3.55
C LEU A 2 -1.81 54.07 -3.17
N ILE A 3 -1.51 54.01 -1.88
CA ILE A 3 -0.41 53.16 -1.35
C ILE A 3 -0.98 51.76 -1.14
N LEU A 4 -0.58 50.83 -2.00
CA LEU A 4 -0.80 49.40 -1.78
C LEU A 4 0.18 48.92 -0.69
N LEU A 5 -0.35 48.61 0.48
CA LEU A 5 0.37 47.84 1.50
C LEU A 5 0.41 46.38 1.09
N LEU A 6 1.54 45.94 0.57
CA LEU A 6 1.86 44.55 0.42
C LEU A 6 2.13 43.97 1.83
N SER A 7 1.18 43.22 2.36
CA SER A 7 1.43 42.38 3.54
C SER A 7 2.23 41.20 3.11
N SER A 8 3.54 41.21 3.33
CA SER A 8 4.39 40.03 3.29
C SER A 8 3.99 39.13 4.44
N SER A 9 3.20 38.08 4.16
CA SER A 9 3.04 36.99 5.11
C SER A 9 4.40 36.30 5.24
N CYS A 10 5.04 36.50 6.37
CA CYS A 10 6.19 35.72 6.77
C CYS A 10 5.69 34.27 6.92
N GLN A 11 5.83 33.44 5.87
CA GLN A 11 5.87 32.02 6.04
C GLN A 11 7.10 31.75 6.89
N LYS A 12 6.87 31.33 8.15
CA LYS A 12 7.92 30.68 8.93
C LYS A 12 8.35 29.47 8.11
N ASP A 13 9.56 29.49 7.60
CA ASP A 13 10.25 28.30 7.15
C ASP A 13 10.32 27.38 8.37
N VAL A 14 9.38 26.45 8.46
CA VAL A 14 9.50 25.31 9.34
C VAL A 14 10.61 24.49 8.70
N ASN A 15 11.79 24.55 9.29
CA ASN A 15 12.93 23.74 8.92
C ASN A 15 12.58 22.30 9.32
N LEU A 16 11.79 21.63 8.47
CA LEU A 16 11.50 20.19 8.61
C LEU A 16 12.84 19.51 8.32
N GLU A 17 13.45 18.93 9.34
CA GLU A 17 14.60 18.04 9.12
C GLU A 17 14.11 16.95 8.16
N ALA A 18 14.67 16.96 6.95
CA ALA A 18 14.30 15.97 5.94
C ALA A 18 14.68 14.58 6.47
N VAL A 19 13.77 13.62 6.39
CA VAL A 19 14.05 12.24 6.74
C VAL A 19 15.34 11.80 6.07
N ARG A 20 16.31 11.36 6.87
CA ARG A 20 17.55 10.76 6.38
C ARG A 20 17.30 9.29 6.07
N LEU A 21 17.73 8.85 4.90
CA LEU A 21 17.65 7.45 4.48
C LEU A 21 19.01 6.77 4.59
N VAL A 22 19.06 5.65 5.28
CA VAL A 22 20.25 4.82 5.42
C VAL A 22 20.06 3.53 4.64
N GLU A 23 20.95 3.29 3.68
CA GLU A 23 20.93 2.07 2.85
C GLU A 23 21.12 0.83 3.72
N ARG A 24 20.37 -0.21 3.42
CA ARG A 24 20.36 -1.52 4.06
C ARG A 24 20.67 -2.60 3.04
N ALA A 25 20.76 -3.86 3.50
CA ALA A 25 21.02 -4.98 2.62
C ALA A 25 20.02 -5.00 1.45
N ALA A 26 20.56 -4.97 0.24
CA ALA A 26 19.77 -5.04 -0.98
C ALA A 26 19.00 -6.37 -1.06
N MET A 27 17.80 -6.34 -1.62
CA MET A 27 17.02 -7.56 -1.85
C MET A 27 17.67 -8.43 -2.92
N PRO A 28 17.97 -9.71 -2.65
CA PRO A 28 18.63 -10.60 -3.61
C PRO A 28 17.84 -10.81 -4.91
N GLN A 29 16.54 -10.60 -4.87
CA GLN A 29 15.63 -10.69 -6.02
C GLN A 29 14.90 -9.36 -6.17
N PRO A 30 15.37 -8.44 -7.05
CA PRO A 30 14.69 -7.17 -7.30
C PRO A 30 13.20 -7.38 -7.56
N THR A 31 12.34 -6.61 -6.90
CA THR A 31 10.91 -6.90 -6.90
C THR A 31 10.08 -5.61 -6.92
N ALA A 32 9.00 -5.61 -7.71
CA ALA A 32 7.96 -4.60 -7.70
C ALA A 32 6.58 -5.24 -7.52
N ALA A 33 5.65 -4.49 -6.95
CA ALA A 33 4.26 -4.90 -6.75
C ALA A 33 4.07 -6.19 -5.92
N GLY A 34 4.99 -6.45 -4.98
CA GLY A 34 4.84 -7.51 -3.97
C GLY A 34 3.96 -7.08 -2.81
N ALA A 35 3.33 -8.03 -2.13
CA ALA A 35 2.56 -7.79 -0.91
C ALA A 35 3.48 -7.79 0.31
N CYS A 36 3.48 -6.68 1.06
CA CYS A 36 4.30 -6.49 2.25
C CYS A 36 3.47 -6.62 3.52
N PHE A 37 4.03 -7.25 4.54
CA PHE A 37 3.47 -7.34 5.89
C PHE A 37 4.57 -7.58 6.91
N VAL A 38 4.28 -7.31 8.18
CA VAL A 38 5.26 -7.42 9.27
C VAL A 38 4.80 -8.44 10.31
N TYR A 39 5.75 -9.18 10.85
CA TYR A 39 5.49 -10.07 11.98
C TYR A 39 6.77 -10.24 12.82
N GLU A 40 6.66 -10.01 14.13
CA GLU A 40 7.80 -9.93 15.05
C GLU A 40 8.89 -9.00 14.47
N ASP A 41 10.16 -9.38 14.44
CA ASP A 41 11.27 -8.57 13.95
C ASP A 41 11.54 -8.68 12.44
N ASN A 42 10.57 -9.18 11.67
CA ASN A 42 10.74 -9.40 10.25
C ASN A 42 9.70 -8.67 9.39
N ILE A 43 10.20 -8.14 8.26
CA ILE A 43 9.37 -7.66 7.17
C ILE A 43 9.28 -8.77 6.13
N TYR A 44 8.05 -9.16 5.80
CA TYR A 44 7.79 -10.20 4.81
C TYR A 44 7.35 -9.59 3.49
N LEU A 45 7.77 -10.21 2.40
CA LEU A 45 7.39 -9.85 1.04
C LEU A 45 6.95 -11.09 0.28
N PHE A 46 5.72 -11.09 -0.21
CA PHE A 46 5.17 -12.17 -1.02
C PHE A 46 4.94 -11.73 -2.46
N GLY A 47 5.37 -12.57 -3.41
CA GLY A 47 5.09 -12.39 -4.82
C GLY A 47 5.80 -11.18 -5.44
N GLY A 48 5.11 -10.47 -6.32
CA GLY A 48 5.69 -9.39 -7.11
C GLY A 48 6.27 -9.88 -8.44
N ARG A 49 6.96 -9.00 -9.15
CA ARG A 49 7.59 -9.29 -10.44
C ARG A 49 9.02 -8.78 -10.51
N ASP A 50 9.83 -9.44 -11.34
CA ASP A 50 11.20 -9.03 -11.65
C ASP A 50 11.30 -8.18 -12.93
N SER A 51 12.53 -7.80 -13.29
CA SER A 51 12.84 -7.02 -14.51
C SER A 51 12.51 -7.75 -15.83
N PHE A 52 12.28 -9.05 -15.78
CA PHE A 52 11.87 -9.85 -16.92
C PHE A 52 10.34 -9.99 -17.03
N SER A 53 9.59 -9.21 -16.24
CA SER A 53 8.15 -9.30 -16.10
C SER A 53 7.65 -10.69 -15.67
N THR A 54 8.51 -11.44 -14.98
CA THR A 54 8.17 -12.74 -14.40
C THR A 54 7.56 -12.52 -13.02
N ASN A 55 6.34 -13.01 -12.85
CA ASN A 55 5.70 -13.01 -11.54
C ASN A 55 6.24 -14.13 -10.67
N HIS A 56 6.38 -13.84 -9.38
CA HIS A 56 6.88 -14.76 -8.37
C HIS A 56 5.78 -15.17 -7.38
N ASN A 57 5.99 -16.30 -6.71
CA ASN A 57 5.20 -16.74 -5.56
C ASN A 57 6.08 -17.03 -4.34
N ASP A 58 7.29 -16.54 -4.35
CA ASP A 58 8.21 -16.68 -3.22
C ASP A 58 7.76 -15.83 -2.04
N LEU A 59 8.04 -16.33 -0.84
CA LEU A 59 7.93 -15.58 0.40
C LEU A 59 9.34 -15.28 0.90
N TRP A 60 9.66 -13.99 0.98
CA TRP A 60 10.90 -13.47 1.52
C TRP A 60 10.70 -12.88 2.90
N ALA A 61 11.73 -12.89 3.73
CA ALA A 61 11.77 -12.23 5.01
C ALA A 61 13.06 -11.41 5.13
N TYR A 62 12.91 -10.15 5.51
CA TYR A 62 14.00 -9.28 5.91
C TYR A 62 14.03 -9.20 7.42
N SER A 63 15.18 -9.53 8.02
CA SER A 63 15.40 -9.37 9.46
C SER A 63 15.95 -7.99 9.75
N THR A 64 15.23 -7.21 10.55
CA THR A 64 15.68 -5.88 10.98
C THR A 64 16.85 -5.95 11.95
N THR A 65 17.01 -7.06 12.65
CA THR A 65 18.08 -7.30 13.62
C THR A 65 19.42 -7.61 12.95
N THR A 66 19.41 -8.44 11.89
CA THR A 66 20.64 -8.90 11.23
C THR A 66 20.94 -8.19 9.93
N ASP A 67 20.03 -7.30 9.47
CA ASP A 67 20.12 -6.61 8.16
C ASP A 67 20.32 -7.60 7.01
N THR A 68 19.48 -8.64 6.94
CA THR A 68 19.59 -9.67 5.92
C THR A 68 18.26 -10.12 5.36
N TRP A 69 18.23 -10.39 4.05
CA TRP A 69 17.12 -11.04 3.38
C TRP A 69 17.32 -12.56 3.32
N ARG A 70 16.25 -13.31 3.53
CA ARG A 70 16.21 -14.74 3.34
C ARG A 70 14.90 -15.18 2.68
N LYS A 71 14.98 -16.17 1.81
CA LYS A 71 13.80 -16.85 1.31
C LYS A 71 13.24 -17.75 2.43
N VAL A 72 11.95 -17.63 2.71
CA VAL A 72 11.31 -18.47 3.73
C VAL A 72 11.19 -19.90 3.19
N PRO A 73 11.70 -20.92 3.89
CA PRO A 73 11.69 -22.29 3.40
C PRO A 73 10.30 -22.92 3.59
N THR A 74 9.34 -22.46 2.81
CA THR A 74 7.96 -22.98 2.81
C THR A 74 7.48 -23.21 1.40
N HIS A 75 6.63 -24.23 1.21
CA HIS A 75 5.93 -24.40 -0.06
C HIS A 75 4.73 -23.48 -0.08
N VAL A 76 4.83 -22.39 -0.83
CA VAL A 76 3.75 -21.42 -0.98
C VAL A 76 2.71 -21.97 -1.96
N PRO A 77 1.45 -22.18 -1.55
CA PRO A 77 0.42 -22.78 -2.40
C PRO A 77 -0.21 -21.78 -3.39
N LEU A 78 0.04 -20.46 -3.21
CA LEU A 78 -0.49 -19.43 -4.07
C LEU A 78 0.22 -19.42 -5.43
N LYS A 79 -0.52 -19.09 -6.50
CA LYS A 79 0.09 -18.84 -7.80
C LYS A 79 0.98 -17.59 -7.75
N ALA A 80 1.99 -17.56 -8.63
CA ALA A 80 2.80 -16.38 -8.88
C ALA A 80 1.93 -15.19 -9.31
N ARG A 81 2.10 -14.02 -8.68
CA ARG A 81 1.23 -12.87 -8.86
C ARG A 81 1.86 -11.54 -8.48
N VAL A 82 1.32 -10.47 -9.04
CA VAL A 82 1.56 -9.08 -8.62
C VAL A 82 0.32 -8.53 -7.91
N SER A 83 0.52 -7.44 -7.17
CA SER A 83 -0.57 -6.69 -6.52
C SER A 83 -1.48 -7.58 -5.65
N ALA A 84 -0.92 -8.62 -5.05
CA ALA A 84 -1.57 -9.32 -3.97
C ALA A 84 -1.78 -8.36 -2.80
N SER A 85 -2.78 -8.63 -1.98
CA SER A 85 -3.02 -7.89 -0.75
C SER A 85 -2.70 -8.79 0.44
N ALA A 86 -2.15 -8.21 1.50
CA ALA A 86 -1.82 -8.94 2.72
C ALA A 86 -2.05 -8.09 3.97
N CYS A 87 -2.37 -8.75 5.07
CA CYS A 87 -2.40 -8.19 6.41
C CYS A 87 -2.08 -9.28 7.44
N VAL A 88 -1.83 -8.88 8.69
CA VAL A 88 -1.53 -9.80 9.79
C VAL A 88 -2.55 -9.61 10.90
N VAL A 89 -3.06 -10.71 11.44
CA VAL A 89 -3.90 -10.75 12.64
C VAL A 89 -3.37 -11.84 13.55
N GLY A 90 -2.95 -11.48 14.75
CA GLY A 90 -2.30 -12.39 15.69
C GLY A 90 -1.07 -13.04 15.06
N ASP A 91 -0.96 -14.36 15.16
CA ASP A 91 0.17 -15.13 14.61
C ASP A 91 -0.04 -15.56 13.15
N CYS A 92 -0.93 -14.89 12.40
CA CYS A 92 -1.28 -15.30 11.06
C CYS A 92 -1.21 -14.16 10.04
N ALA A 93 -0.51 -14.38 8.93
CA ALA A 93 -0.66 -13.56 7.74
C ALA A 93 -1.83 -14.06 6.88
N TYR A 94 -2.62 -13.12 6.37
CA TYR A 94 -3.71 -13.35 5.43
C TYR A 94 -3.32 -12.73 4.09
N ILE A 95 -3.26 -13.56 3.05
CA ILE A 95 -2.67 -13.18 1.75
C ILE A 95 -3.56 -13.69 0.63
N GLY A 96 -3.79 -12.86 -0.38
CA GLY A 96 -4.56 -13.30 -1.54
C GLY A 96 -4.79 -12.22 -2.56
N LEU A 97 -5.78 -12.44 -3.43
CA LEU A 97 -6.14 -11.52 -4.51
C LEU A 97 -4.97 -11.29 -5.46
N GLY A 98 -5.03 -10.22 -6.26
CA GLY A 98 -3.96 -9.86 -7.18
C GLY A 98 -4.15 -10.39 -8.59
N PHE A 99 -3.07 -10.35 -9.38
CA PHE A 99 -3.10 -10.58 -10.81
C PHE A 99 -1.95 -11.49 -11.27
N ASP A 100 -2.24 -12.50 -12.12
CA ASP A 100 -1.22 -13.46 -12.57
C ASP A 100 -0.36 -12.96 -13.75
N GLY A 101 -0.57 -11.72 -14.20
CA GLY A 101 0.23 -11.07 -15.25
C GLY A 101 -0.07 -11.52 -16.68
N LYS A 102 -0.96 -12.48 -16.88
CA LYS A 102 -1.33 -12.95 -18.22
C LYS A 102 -2.47 -12.09 -18.76
N VAL A 103 -2.47 -11.91 -20.08
CA VAL A 103 -3.44 -11.08 -20.82
C VAL A 103 -4.82 -11.03 -20.14
N GLN A 104 -5.36 -9.82 -19.96
CA GLN A 104 -6.61 -9.51 -19.26
C GLN A 104 -7.77 -10.46 -19.57
N ARG A 105 -7.75 -11.61 -18.95
CA ARG A 105 -8.84 -12.58 -18.92
C ARG A 105 -9.39 -12.56 -17.48
N ASP A 106 -10.65 -12.83 -17.32
CA ASP A 106 -11.25 -12.91 -15.97
C ASP A 106 -10.49 -13.86 -15.05
N SER A 107 -9.94 -14.94 -15.61
CA SER A 107 -9.10 -15.91 -14.89
C SER A 107 -7.72 -15.40 -14.44
N SER A 108 -7.30 -14.23 -14.88
CA SER A 108 -6.03 -13.61 -14.49
C SER A 108 -6.14 -12.79 -13.20
N TYR A 109 -7.34 -12.38 -12.86
CA TYR A 109 -7.64 -11.79 -11.57
C TYR A 109 -7.87 -12.92 -10.56
N LEU A 110 -7.13 -12.93 -9.49
CA LEU A 110 -7.14 -14.03 -8.53
C LEU A 110 -8.03 -13.70 -7.33
N CYS A 111 -8.85 -14.65 -6.90
CA CYS A 111 -9.78 -14.48 -5.78
C CYS A 111 -9.42 -15.37 -4.59
N ASP A 112 -8.42 -16.24 -4.73
CA ASP A 112 -8.01 -17.14 -3.66
C ASP A 112 -7.46 -16.36 -2.47
N PHE A 113 -7.80 -16.82 -1.27
CA PHE A 113 -7.39 -16.23 -0.02
C PHE A 113 -6.80 -17.29 0.91
N TRP A 114 -5.69 -16.98 1.55
CA TRP A 114 -4.90 -17.93 2.29
C TRP A 114 -4.43 -17.34 3.60
N GLN A 115 -4.28 -18.22 4.60
CA GLN A 115 -3.67 -17.93 5.88
C GLN A 115 -2.33 -18.66 5.98
N TYR A 116 -1.29 -17.95 6.41
CA TYR A 116 -0.01 -18.51 6.80
C TYR A 116 0.18 -18.30 8.30
N ASN A 117 0.32 -19.37 9.06
CA ASN A 117 0.54 -19.31 10.50
C ASN A 117 2.05 -19.38 10.80
N PHE A 118 2.58 -18.34 11.42
CA PHE A 118 4.02 -18.19 11.69
C PHE A 118 4.54 -19.15 12.76
N LYS A 119 3.69 -19.60 13.69
CA LYS A 119 4.10 -20.54 14.76
C LYS A 119 4.16 -21.98 14.26
N THR A 120 3.22 -22.36 13.39
CA THR A 120 3.13 -23.73 12.87
C THR A 120 3.78 -23.89 11.49
N LEU A 121 4.12 -22.79 10.83
CA LEU A 121 4.66 -22.70 9.46
C LEU A 121 3.75 -23.36 8.42
N LYS A 122 2.43 -23.34 8.65
CA LYS A 122 1.45 -24.00 7.79
C LYS A 122 0.59 -23.00 7.04
N TRP A 123 0.26 -23.38 5.81
CA TRP A 123 -0.72 -22.69 4.98
C TRP A 123 -2.10 -23.34 5.13
N LYS A 124 -3.14 -22.51 5.13
CA LYS A 124 -4.54 -22.90 5.11
C LYS A 124 -5.26 -22.09 4.03
N ARG A 125 -5.97 -22.78 3.12
CA ARG A 125 -6.87 -22.11 2.20
C ARG A 125 -8.12 -21.65 2.94
N LEU A 126 -8.54 -20.42 2.68
CA LEU A 126 -9.73 -19.81 3.24
C LEU A 126 -10.81 -19.69 2.15
N ALA A 127 -11.97 -19.14 2.50
CA ALA A 127 -13.01 -18.82 1.53
C ALA A 127 -12.50 -17.81 0.50
N ASP A 128 -12.72 -18.12 -0.77
CA ASP A 128 -12.33 -17.24 -1.87
C ASP A 128 -13.11 -15.91 -1.79
N PHE A 129 -12.49 -14.83 -2.22
CA PHE A 129 -13.10 -13.51 -2.27
C PHE A 129 -14.29 -13.50 -3.24
N PRO A 130 -15.49 -13.05 -2.84
CA PRO A 130 -16.75 -13.31 -3.57
C PRO A 130 -16.98 -12.39 -4.77
N ALA A 131 -16.31 -11.25 -4.84
CA ALA A 131 -16.44 -10.40 -6.01
C ALA A 131 -15.64 -11.00 -7.15
N ASN A 132 -16.22 -11.03 -8.34
CA ASN A 132 -15.53 -11.47 -9.54
C ASN A 132 -14.19 -10.76 -9.64
N THR A 133 -13.19 -11.38 -9.03
CA THR A 133 -11.77 -11.08 -9.22
C THR A 133 -11.44 -9.59 -9.27
N THR A 134 -10.93 -9.05 -8.20
CA THR A 134 -10.44 -7.69 -8.17
C THR A 134 -8.93 -7.68 -7.94
N VAL A 135 -8.27 -6.68 -8.49
CA VAL A 135 -6.84 -6.44 -8.33
C VAL A 135 -6.63 -5.09 -7.67
N LYS A 136 -5.50 -4.98 -6.94
CA LYS A 136 -5.10 -3.72 -6.33
C LYS A 136 -6.10 -3.21 -5.29
N ASN A 137 -6.53 -4.16 -4.45
CA ASN A 137 -7.34 -3.90 -3.27
C ASN A 137 -6.47 -3.46 -2.10
N CYS A 138 -7.05 -2.68 -1.21
CA CYS A 138 -6.47 -2.40 0.10
C CYS A 138 -7.10 -3.31 1.16
N LEU A 139 -6.30 -3.85 2.07
CA LEU A 139 -6.78 -4.60 3.22
C LEU A 139 -6.57 -3.80 4.51
N PHE A 140 -7.57 -3.85 5.38
CA PHE A 140 -7.48 -3.44 6.78
C PHE A 140 -7.80 -4.64 7.66
N ALA A 141 -7.19 -4.72 8.82
CA ALA A 141 -7.45 -5.78 9.77
C ALA A 141 -7.84 -5.22 11.15
N THR A 142 -8.80 -5.88 11.78
CA THR A 142 -9.09 -5.81 13.21
C THR A 142 -8.77 -7.16 13.85
N GLU A 143 -8.99 -7.33 15.13
CA GLU A 143 -8.73 -8.60 15.81
C GLU A 143 -9.61 -9.77 15.28
N ASP A 144 -10.83 -9.47 14.83
CA ASP A 144 -11.85 -10.45 14.45
C ASP A 144 -12.19 -10.45 12.95
N ALA A 145 -11.75 -9.44 12.20
CA ALA A 145 -12.14 -9.26 10.81
C ALA A 145 -11.06 -8.66 9.93
N ILE A 146 -11.18 -8.93 8.62
CA ILE A 146 -10.39 -8.29 7.58
C ILE A 146 -11.35 -7.60 6.61
N TYR A 147 -11.03 -6.35 6.28
CA TYR A 147 -11.79 -5.56 5.32
C TYR A 147 -11.01 -5.43 4.03
N ALA A 148 -11.59 -5.88 2.92
CA ALA A 148 -11.06 -5.64 1.58
C ALA A 148 -11.86 -4.54 0.91
N THR A 149 -11.18 -3.53 0.38
CA THR A 149 -11.83 -2.36 -0.21
C THR A 149 -11.18 -1.91 -1.49
N TYR A 150 -11.95 -1.24 -2.34
CA TYR A 150 -11.53 -0.74 -3.64
C TYR A 150 -11.09 -1.85 -4.60
N GLY A 151 -10.46 -1.48 -5.69
CA GLY A 151 -9.94 -2.41 -6.70
C GLY A 151 -10.56 -2.20 -8.07
N PHE A 152 -10.19 -3.09 -8.98
CA PHE A 152 -10.62 -3.05 -10.37
C PHE A 152 -11.00 -4.44 -10.87
N ASN A 153 -12.21 -4.52 -11.43
CA ASN A 153 -12.68 -5.66 -12.20
C ASN A 153 -13.51 -5.13 -13.37
N ARG A 154 -12.86 -4.72 -14.45
CA ARG A 154 -13.45 -4.00 -15.58
C ARG A 154 -14.10 -2.67 -15.22
N GLU A 155 -14.43 -2.48 -13.95
CA GLU A 155 -14.94 -1.25 -13.36
C GLU A 155 -14.18 -0.89 -12.10
N PHE A 156 -14.02 0.41 -11.84
CA PHE A 156 -13.50 0.88 -10.57
C PHE A 156 -14.56 0.71 -9.50
N THR A 157 -14.16 0.24 -8.33
CA THR A 157 -15.08 0.05 -7.20
C THR A 157 -14.62 0.82 -5.96
N GLN A 158 -15.55 1.02 -5.05
CA GLN A 158 -15.32 1.46 -3.66
C GLN A 158 -16.03 0.51 -2.69
N ASP A 159 -16.40 -0.66 -3.19
CA ASP A 159 -17.05 -1.69 -2.37
C ASP A 159 -16.16 -2.11 -1.21
N ILE A 160 -16.75 -2.37 -0.07
CA ILE A 160 -16.06 -2.91 1.10
C ILE A 160 -16.66 -4.25 1.45
N TYR A 161 -15.80 -5.23 1.59
CA TYR A 161 -16.14 -6.59 2.02
C TYR A 161 -15.50 -6.86 3.37
N ARG A 162 -16.26 -7.42 4.29
CA ARG A 162 -15.77 -7.91 5.59
C ARG A 162 -15.58 -9.43 5.52
N TYR A 163 -14.37 -9.87 5.84
CA TYR A 163 -14.08 -11.28 6.07
C TYR A 163 -14.13 -11.55 7.58
N ASP A 164 -15.01 -12.46 7.98
CA ASP A 164 -15.10 -12.97 9.35
C ASP A 164 -14.07 -14.08 9.52
N ILE A 165 -13.12 -13.87 10.42
CA ILE A 165 -11.99 -14.79 10.63
C ILE A 165 -12.46 -16.12 11.24
N GLN A 166 -13.41 -16.06 12.14
CA GLN A 166 -13.95 -17.24 12.83
C GLN A 166 -14.82 -18.09 11.92
N GLU A 167 -15.75 -17.42 11.21
CA GLU A 167 -16.72 -18.09 10.34
C GLU A 167 -16.15 -18.45 8.97
N ASN A 168 -14.98 -17.91 8.59
CA ASN A 168 -14.36 -18.07 7.28
C ASN A 168 -15.30 -17.67 6.13
N THR A 169 -15.95 -16.51 6.26
CA THR A 169 -16.93 -16.02 5.28
C THR A 169 -16.72 -14.55 4.94
N TRP A 170 -17.02 -14.21 3.69
CA TRP A 170 -17.02 -12.84 3.20
C TRP A 170 -18.46 -12.29 3.14
N THR A 171 -18.63 -11.03 3.53
CA THR A 171 -19.88 -10.29 3.43
C THR A 171 -19.62 -8.93 2.78
N LYS A 172 -20.35 -8.61 1.73
CA LYS A 172 -20.35 -7.24 1.17
C LYS A 172 -21.13 -6.32 2.10
N LEU A 173 -20.50 -5.19 2.45
CA LEU A 173 -21.13 -4.18 3.30
C LEU A 173 -21.90 -3.16 2.46
N ASP A 174 -23.02 -2.69 2.99
CA ASP A 174 -23.70 -1.51 2.48
C ASP A 174 -22.99 -0.27 3.06
N VAL A 175 -22.33 0.49 2.21
CA VAL A 175 -21.43 1.58 2.60
C VAL A 175 -21.91 2.89 2.06
N SER A 176 -21.99 3.90 2.91
CA SER A 176 -22.21 5.28 2.52
C SER A 176 -20.90 5.97 2.19
N ALA A 177 -20.84 6.59 1.00
CA ALA A 177 -19.71 7.39 0.57
C ALA A 177 -20.18 8.66 -0.16
N PRO A 178 -19.66 9.83 0.18
CA PRO A 178 -19.98 11.05 -0.54
C PRO A 178 -19.30 11.07 -1.92
N CYS A 179 -19.81 11.89 -2.86
CA CYS A 179 -19.26 12.00 -4.22
C CYS A 179 -17.80 12.45 -4.25
N SER A 180 -17.29 13.06 -3.18
CA SER A 180 -15.89 13.46 -3.06
C SER A 180 -14.92 12.29 -2.81
N VAL A 181 -15.45 11.10 -2.49
CA VAL A 181 -14.70 9.85 -2.33
C VAL A 181 -14.99 8.97 -3.54
N PRO A 182 -14.11 8.97 -4.55
CA PRO A 182 -14.36 8.30 -5.82
C PRO A 182 -14.19 6.78 -5.71
N ARG A 183 -14.75 6.05 -6.66
CA ARG A 183 -14.33 4.68 -6.96
C ARG A 183 -12.92 4.70 -7.54
N ALA A 184 -12.10 3.68 -7.23
CA ALA A 184 -10.71 3.65 -7.66
C ALA A 184 -10.09 2.24 -7.63
N MET A 185 -8.94 2.11 -8.25
CA MET A 185 -7.97 1.03 -8.03
C MET A 185 -6.62 1.64 -7.60
N ASP A 186 -5.66 0.80 -7.21
CA ASP A 186 -4.33 1.26 -6.76
C ASP A 186 -4.39 2.22 -5.57
N VAL A 187 -5.42 2.12 -4.76
CA VAL A 187 -5.50 2.87 -3.52
C VAL A 187 -4.52 2.31 -2.51
N VAL A 188 -4.01 3.16 -1.67
CA VAL A 188 -3.26 2.77 -0.49
C VAL A 188 -4.12 2.92 0.76
N GLY A 189 -3.80 2.17 1.80
CA GLY A 189 -4.48 2.30 3.08
C GLY A 189 -3.62 1.86 4.24
N ALA A 190 -3.87 2.47 5.40
CA ALA A 190 -3.18 2.17 6.63
C ALA A 190 -4.10 2.41 7.83
N THR A 191 -3.81 1.70 8.93
CA THR A 191 -4.48 1.91 10.22
C THR A 191 -3.55 2.65 11.14
N CYS A 192 -3.97 3.83 11.62
CA CYS A 192 -3.24 4.66 12.54
C CYS A 192 -4.15 5.05 13.70
N GLN A 193 -3.72 4.85 14.93
CA GLN A 193 -4.51 5.14 16.15
C GLN A 193 -5.90 4.49 16.14
N GLY A 194 -6.01 3.25 15.65
CA GLY A 194 -7.29 2.53 15.53
C GLY A 194 -8.23 3.04 14.44
N ARG A 195 -7.80 4.04 13.65
CA ARG A 195 -8.56 4.63 12.54
C ARG A 195 -8.01 4.13 11.22
N HIS A 196 -8.89 3.80 10.27
CA HIS A 196 -8.53 3.24 8.98
C HIS A 196 -8.58 4.32 7.89
N PHE A 197 -7.47 4.54 7.22
CA PHE A 197 -7.36 5.56 6.16
C PHE A 197 -7.12 4.90 4.80
N VAL A 198 -7.69 5.49 3.76
CA VAL A 198 -7.57 5.01 2.38
C VAL A 198 -7.57 6.18 1.41
N GLY A 199 -6.78 6.08 0.36
CA GLY A 199 -6.78 7.14 -0.64
C GLY A 199 -5.78 6.98 -1.75
N THR A 200 -5.58 8.06 -2.51
CA THR A 200 -4.83 8.07 -3.77
C THR A 200 -5.47 7.16 -4.82
N GLY A 201 -4.67 6.55 -5.70
CA GLY A 201 -5.16 5.58 -6.66
C GLY A 201 -5.49 6.18 -8.03
N PHE A 202 -6.21 5.38 -8.83
CA PHE A 202 -6.49 5.67 -10.22
C PHE A 202 -7.97 5.44 -10.57
N ASN A 203 -8.55 6.43 -11.29
CA ASN A 203 -9.84 6.32 -11.97
C ASN A 203 -9.83 7.31 -13.14
N HIS A 204 -9.50 6.84 -14.37
CA HIS A 204 -9.27 7.68 -15.55
C HIS A 204 -8.24 8.80 -15.37
N GLY A 205 -7.52 8.81 -14.25
CA GLY A 205 -6.48 9.74 -13.86
C GLY A 205 -6.02 9.45 -12.45
N SER A 206 -4.84 9.96 -12.08
CA SER A 206 -4.29 9.79 -10.74
C SER A 206 -5.02 10.66 -9.73
N LEU A 207 -5.41 10.08 -8.61
CA LEU A 207 -6.31 10.69 -7.63
C LEU A 207 -5.56 11.28 -6.44
N ARG A 208 -6.18 12.30 -5.84
CA ARG A 208 -5.67 12.99 -4.64
C ARG A 208 -6.51 12.74 -3.39
N PHE A 209 -7.61 11.99 -3.49
CA PHE A 209 -8.50 11.82 -2.36
C PHE A 209 -7.81 11.11 -1.20
N TRP A 210 -8.26 11.42 0.00
CA TRP A 210 -7.95 10.73 1.23
C TRP A 210 -9.22 10.65 2.05
N ALA A 211 -9.53 9.52 2.59
CA ALA A 211 -10.74 9.26 3.35
C ALA A 211 -10.44 8.34 4.54
N GLU A 212 -11.27 8.42 5.55
CA GLU A 212 -11.29 7.50 6.67
C GLU A 212 -12.46 6.53 6.52
N TRP A 213 -12.21 5.27 6.71
CA TRP A 213 -13.22 4.24 6.82
C TRP A 213 -13.67 4.12 8.28
N ASP A 214 -14.95 4.36 8.52
CA ASP A 214 -15.62 4.17 9.81
C ASP A 214 -16.44 2.86 9.74
N PRO A 215 -15.95 1.75 10.33
CA PRO A 215 -16.64 0.46 10.28
C PRO A 215 -17.94 0.44 11.06
N ASP A 216 -18.06 1.22 12.15
CA ASP A 216 -19.23 1.25 13.02
C ASP A 216 -20.44 1.86 12.32
N ASN A 217 -20.21 2.98 11.63
CA ASN A 217 -21.24 3.70 10.87
C ASN A 217 -21.28 3.29 9.40
N ARG A 218 -20.39 2.42 8.94
CA ARG A 218 -20.25 1.95 7.55
C ARG A 218 -20.16 3.10 6.54
N GLN A 219 -19.29 4.06 6.83
CA GLN A 219 -19.14 5.24 5.97
C GLN A 219 -17.68 5.56 5.65
N LEU A 220 -17.48 6.13 4.47
CA LEU A 220 -16.22 6.74 4.06
C LEU A 220 -16.30 8.25 4.31
N ILE A 221 -15.45 8.76 5.18
CA ILE A 221 -15.41 10.15 5.62
C ILE A 221 -14.27 10.86 4.90
N PRO A 222 -14.54 11.89 4.05
CA PRO A 222 -13.48 12.63 3.38
C PRO A 222 -12.53 13.29 4.38
N ARG A 223 -11.24 13.24 4.06
CA ARG A 223 -10.17 13.90 4.79
C ARG A 223 -9.39 14.84 3.84
N LYS A 224 -8.43 15.60 4.38
CA LYS A 224 -7.56 16.47 3.58
C LYS A 224 -6.86 15.67 2.48
N LYS A 225 -6.99 16.17 1.24
CA LYS A 225 -6.32 15.57 0.07
C LYS A 225 -4.81 15.62 0.22
N ILE A 226 -4.12 14.62 -0.33
CA ILE A 226 -2.66 14.57 -0.40
C ILE A 226 -2.09 15.84 -1.08
N LEU A 227 -0.84 16.16 -0.80
CA LEU A 227 -0.14 17.30 -1.40
C LEU A 227 0.26 17.00 -2.86
N GLY A 228 0.43 18.06 -3.65
CA GLY A 228 0.82 17.99 -5.05
C GLY A 228 -0.27 17.47 -5.97
N ALA A 229 0.10 16.78 -7.06
CA ALA A 229 -0.81 16.13 -7.99
C ALA A 229 -1.26 14.77 -7.45
N GLY A 230 -2.27 14.18 -8.08
CA GLY A 230 -2.72 12.83 -7.75
C GLY A 230 -1.64 11.77 -8.03
N ARG A 231 -1.71 10.63 -7.32
CA ARG A 231 -0.83 9.50 -7.55
C ARG A 231 -1.54 8.18 -7.43
N ASN A 232 -1.05 7.19 -8.14
CA ASN A 232 -1.45 5.77 -8.03
C ASN A 232 -0.20 4.91 -7.89
N ALA A 233 -0.37 3.65 -7.55
CA ALA A 233 0.72 2.71 -7.29
C ALA A 233 1.77 3.23 -6.29
N ALA A 234 1.34 4.11 -5.39
CA ALA A 234 2.08 4.57 -4.23
C ALA A 234 2.09 3.48 -3.15
N VAL A 235 2.85 3.71 -2.09
CA VAL A 235 2.84 2.85 -0.89
C VAL A 235 2.64 3.67 0.36
N CYS A 236 2.01 3.06 1.37
CA CYS A 236 1.85 3.69 2.68
C CYS A 236 2.08 2.70 3.82
N CYS A 237 2.51 3.22 4.95
CA CYS A 237 2.49 2.55 6.24
C CYS A 237 2.03 3.54 7.32
N ALA A 238 1.64 3.04 8.48
CA ALA A 238 1.35 3.86 9.64
C ALA A 238 2.39 3.62 10.74
N THR A 239 2.79 4.69 11.40
CA THR A 239 3.41 4.67 12.72
C THR A 239 2.32 4.88 13.77
N ASP A 240 2.70 5.06 15.03
CA ASP A 240 1.75 5.31 16.12
C ASP A 240 0.99 6.64 15.91
N ASP A 241 1.63 7.66 15.30
CA ASP A 241 1.07 9.00 15.19
C ASP A 241 0.74 9.45 13.76
N TYR A 242 1.34 8.84 12.75
CA TYR A 242 1.27 9.33 11.36
C TYR A 242 1.05 8.21 10.35
N VAL A 243 0.45 8.56 9.21
CA VAL A 243 0.47 7.72 8.01
C VAL A 243 1.47 8.30 7.01
N TYR A 244 2.45 7.52 6.60
CA TYR A 244 3.44 7.88 5.59
C TYR A 244 3.00 7.39 4.22
N LEU A 245 3.18 8.24 3.20
CA LEU A 245 2.86 7.97 1.80
C LEU A 245 4.10 8.27 0.95
N ALA A 246 4.54 7.32 0.15
CA ALA A 246 5.73 7.47 -0.66
C ALA A 246 5.59 6.92 -2.08
N GLY A 247 6.41 7.43 -2.99
CA GLY A 247 6.49 6.95 -4.36
C GLY A 247 5.19 7.08 -5.15
N GLY A 248 5.05 6.18 -6.12
CA GLY A 248 3.90 6.14 -7.01
C GLY A 248 4.10 6.94 -8.29
N ARG A 249 3.04 7.01 -9.08
CA ARG A 249 3.04 7.63 -10.41
C ARG A 249 1.87 8.58 -10.57
N HIS A 250 2.10 9.68 -11.28
CA HIS A 250 1.07 10.54 -11.84
C HIS A 250 0.95 10.28 -13.34
N TYR A 251 -0.26 9.98 -13.81
CA TYR A 251 -0.56 10.01 -15.24
C TYR A 251 -0.95 11.43 -15.64
N GLY A 252 -0.34 11.92 -16.74
CA GLY A 252 -0.72 13.18 -17.36
C GLY A 252 -2.00 13.04 -18.20
N ASP A 253 -2.14 13.87 -19.22
CA ASP A 253 -3.32 13.89 -20.09
C ASP A 253 -3.47 12.59 -20.91
N THR A 254 -2.39 11.83 -21.05
CA THR A 254 -2.38 10.49 -21.66
C THR A 254 -1.67 9.50 -20.73
N LEU A 255 -1.88 8.18 -20.96
CA LEU A 255 -1.20 7.15 -20.18
C LEU A 255 0.33 7.10 -20.40
N THR A 256 0.83 7.77 -21.43
CA THR A 256 2.26 7.86 -21.76
C THR A 256 2.93 9.11 -21.22
N THR A 257 2.15 10.12 -20.78
CA THR A 257 2.64 11.33 -20.15
C THR A 257 2.49 11.24 -18.64
N GLY A 258 3.27 12.03 -17.94
CA GLY A 258 3.25 12.05 -16.48
C GLY A 258 4.64 11.86 -15.91
N PHE A 259 4.70 11.59 -14.62
CA PHE A 259 5.97 11.46 -13.88
C PHE A 259 5.83 10.50 -12.71
N PHE A 260 6.95 10.01 -12.23
CA PHE A 260 7.05 9.19 -11.05
C PHE A 260 7.42 10.06 -9.85
N TYR A 261 7.06 9.61 -8.67
CA TYR A 261 7.37 10.31 -7.43
C TYR A 261 8.52 9.65 -6.69
N ASN A 262 9.38 10.51 -6.13
CA ASN A 262 10.31 10.12 -5.08
C ASN A 262 9.90 10.71 -3.71
N SER A 263 8.93 11.62 -3.67
CA SER A 263 8.54 12.35 -2.47
C SER A 263 7.91 11.45 -1.42
N ILE A 264 8.21 11.77 -0.16
CA ILE A 264 7.62 11.18 1.04
C ILE A 264 6.79 12.25 1.72
N GLN A 265 5.53 11.93 2.01
CA GLN A 265 4.59 12.76 2.76
C GLN A 265 4.14 12.01 4.00
N ARG A 266 3.78 12.72 5.05
CA ARG A 266 3.07 12.13 6.19
C ARG A 266 1.76 12.86 6.46
N TYR A 267 0.78 12.12 6.92
CA TYR A 267 -0.53 12.60 7.33
C TYR A 267 -0.67 12.49 8.83
N SER A 268 -1.12 13.58 9.48
CA SER A 268 -1.50 13.59 10.88
C SER A 268 -3.01 13.36 11.02
N PRO A 269 -3.46 12.21 11.55
CA PRO A 269 -4.88 11.98 11.84
C PRO A 269 -5.46 12.98 12.85
N GLN A 270 -4.66 13.42 13.80
CA GLN A 270 -5.08 14.38 14.82
C GLN A 270 -5.39 15.76 14.25
N HIS A 271 -4.60 16.24 13.27
CA HIS A 271 -4.73 17.57 12.71
C HIS A 271 -5.43 17.61 11.34
N ASP A 272 -5.69 16.43 10.75
CA ASP A 272 -6.18 16.29 9.37
C ASP A 272 -5.32 17.06 8.37
N GLN A 273 -4.00 16.88 8.42
CA GLN A 273 -3.03 17.61 7.61
C GLN A 273 -1.92 16.72 7.06
N TRP A 274 -1.45 17.09 5.86
CA TRP A 274 -0.31 16.49 5.18
C TRP A 274 0.88 17.43 5.18
N GLU A 275 2.07 16.87 5.27
CA GLU A 275 3.34 17.59 5.08
C GLU A 275 4.35 16.74 4.29
N TYR A 276 5.26 17.41 3.58
CA TYR A 276 6.41 16.74 2.97
C TYR A 276 7.48 16.54 4.04
N VAL A 277 8.04 15.32 4.10
CA VAL A 277 9.06 14.99 5.10
C VAL A 277 10.37 14.51 4.48
N GLY A 278 10.43 14.32 3.16
CA GLY A 278 11.66 13.92 2.50
C GLY A 278 11.42 13.35 1.10
N SER A 279 12.45 12.71 0.57
CA SER A 279 12.40 12.04 -0.73
C SER A 279 13.32 10.82 -0.78
N MET A 280 12.90 9.82 -1.56
CA MET A 280 13.75 8.70 -1.95
C MET A 280 14.87 9.17 -2.90
N PRO A 281 16.00 8.46 -2.95
CA PRO A 281 17.08 8.77 -3.88
C PRO A 281 16.74 8.43 -5.35
N TYR A 282 15.60 7.80 -5.59
CA TYR A 282 15.07 7.48 -6.91
C TYR A 282 13.54 7.59 -6.94
N GLU A 283 13.00 7.76 -8.13
CA GLU A 283 11.57 7.78 -8.41
C GLU A 283 11.10 6.36 -8.71
N ALA A 284 10.01 5.90 -8.08
CA ALA A 284 9.46 4.59 -8.37
C ALA A 284 7.97 4.47 -8.00
N GLU A 285 7.30 3.55 -8.68
CA GLU A 285 5.98 3.04 -8.34
C GLU A 285 6.07 1.60 -7.84
N ASN A 286 4.98 1.08 -7.23
CA ASN A 286 4.90 -0.30 -6.74
C ASN A 286 6.07 -0.68 -5.80
N MET A 287 6.50 0.27 -5.00
CA MET A 287 7.52 0.11 -3.97
C MET A 287 7.05 -0.79 -2.83
N VAL A 288 7.84 -0.91 -1.80
CA VAL A 288 7.52 -1.55 -0.52
C VAL A 288 7.83 -0.58 0.60
N ILE A 289 6.94 -0.48 1.58
CA ILE A 289 7.14 0.29 2.82
C ILE A 289 6.61 -0.51 4.00
N ALA A 290 7.30 -0.45 5.12
CA ALA A 290 6.90 -1.12 6.36
C ALA A 290 7.30 -0.31 7.58
N TYR A 291 6.47 -0.34 8.63
CA TYR A 291 6.81 0.17 9.96
C TYR A 291 6.93 -1.01 10.92
N ILE A 292 8.05 -1.12 11.60
CA ILE A 292 8.39 -2.20 12.51
C ILE A 292 9.44 -1.73 13.50
N ASN A 293 9.29 -2.07 14.79
CA ASN A 293 10.24 -1.73 15.85
C ASN A 293 10.59 -0.22 15.85
N GLU A 294 9.56 0.64 15.76
CA GLU A 294 9.69 2.10 15.72
C GLU A 294 10.51 2.65 14.55
N GLN A 295 10.69 1.86 13.50
CA GLN A 295 11.46 2.22 12.31
C GLN A 295 10.65 2.02 11.03
N ILE A 296 10.83 2.92 10.08
CA ILE A 296 10.26 2.78 8.74
C ILE A 296 11.35 2.27 7.79
N PHE A 297 10.98 1.25 7.02
CA PHE A 297 11.78 0.72 5.93
C PHE A 297 11.07 0.92 4.61
N ILE A 298 11.82 1.28 3.55
CA ILE A 298 11.26 1.57 2.24
C ILE A 298 12.25 1.22 1.13
N GLY A 299 11.75 0.80 -0.02
CA GLY A 299 12.59 0.55 -1.19
C GLY A 299 11.89 -0.23 -2.28
N LEU A 300 12.67 -0.90 -3.11
CA LEU A 300 12.21 -1.72 -4.22
C LEU A 300 11.35 -0.92 -5.22
N GLY A 301 10.50 -1.61 -5.99
CA GLY A 301 9.61 -0.94 -6.95
C GLY A 301 10.22 -0.81 -8.34
N GLU A 302 9.53 -0.11 -9.21
CA GLU A 302 9.88 0.07 -10.61
C GLU A 302 10.00 1.55 -10.96
N ASN A 303 11.09 1.94 -11.59
CA ASN A 303 11.29 3.31 -12.04
C ASN A 303 10.68 3.56 -13.44
N LYS A 304 10.77 4.79 -13.91
CA LYS A 304 10.19 5.19 -15.22
C LYS A 304 10.86 4.51 -16.43
N GLU A 305 12.07 4.00 -16.29
CA GLU A 305 12.78 3.22 -17.30
C GLU A 305 12.39 1.74 -17.31
N GLY A 306 11.48 1.30 -16.42
CA GLY A 306 11.08 -0.10 -16.25
C GLY A 306 12.11 -0.94 -15.49
N ILE A 307 13.05 -0.30 -14.79
CA ILE A 307 14.06 -1.00 -13.99
C ILE A 307 13.48 -1.30 -12.61
N ILE A 308 13.46 -2.58 -12.26
CA ILE A 308 13.06 -3.01 -10.92
C ILE A 308 14.24 -2.83 -9.96
N GLN A 309 13.98 -2.16 -8.86
CA GLN A 309 14.97 -1.81 -7.85
C GLN A 309 15.16 -2.94 -6.84
N ASP A 310 16.39 -3.08 -6.35
CA ASP A 310 16.78 -3.97 -5.25
C ASP A 310 17.10 -3.19 -3.97
N LYS A 311 17.13 -1.87 -4.06
CA LYS A 311 17.52 -0.96 -2.98
C LYS A 311 16.53 -0.97 -1.84
N TRP A 312 17.07 -0.98 -0.61
CA TRP A 312 16.32 -1.00 0.65
C TRP A 312 16.91 0.02 1.61
N TYR A 313 16.07 0.81 2.24
CA TYR A 313 16.47 1.91 3.11
C TYR A 313 15.71 1.88 4.42
N ARG A 314 16.32 2.38 5.48
CA ARG A 314 15.69 2.69 6.74
C ARG A 314 15.65 4.20 6.94
N PHE A 315 14.54 4.72 7.48
CA PHE A 315 14.47 6.09 7.95
C PHE A 315 15.34 6.26 9.21
N GLU A 316 16.09 7.33 9.27
CA GLU A 316 16.69 7.87 10.49
C GLU A 316 16.10 9.25 10.73
N GLU A 317 15.54 9.45 11.91
CA GLU A 317 15.11 10.74 12.43
C GLU A 317 16.29 11.49 13.03
#